data_b162cf1d8bcd6434ffc0d9c3aab27e9b
#
_entry.id   b162cf1d8bcd6434ffc0d9c3aab27e9b
#
_cell.length_a   1.000
_cell.length_b   1.000
_cell.length_c   1.000
_cell.angle_alpha   90.00
_cell.angle_beta   90.00
_cell.angle_gamma   90.00
#
_symmetry.space_group_name_H-M   'P 1'
#
loop_
_entity.id
_entity.type
_entity.pdbx_description
1 polymer ?
#
loop_
_entity_poly.entity_id
_entity_poly.type
_entity_poly.pdbx_seq_one_letter_code
_entity_poly.pdbx_strand_id
1 'polypeptide(L)'
;MNEIPVSTVNPALVSFAIYLFGVFFLAWLSSRVRQKKEFVGEYFLGSRSLGLWAFALTFAATSASGGSFMGFPSLIYTHGWVLALWIASYMVVPLVGMGLLGKRMNRLARQSGAVTIPDLIKARFKSESVGMIATLLVLFFMFFYLLAQFKAGSKIMTTLLQDVVVYQSAVNAVGSAIDGVWWIGSAEPDYVLCLLVFAFSVIVYTAFGGFRAVVWTDVMQGIVMGAGVIILLFLTLSQVGGLTKATEQLKEMTPPEAGIALISLGQAQPDTTVLPKLSWLRLTDGGIARLAEQVSLTEGESEAKAKLLRITTPSEVGRILPTQFPFPVSATFTADETKGYGQGQKGVYVSAPGPHPERKDGFLNVWLAISFFFFWAFASAGQPSNMVRLMAFKGTNVLRNAILTVSVYYTVIYLLLVVIFCCGRILLPGMEVDSDRIMPELAAKVTRDAGVPWLAGLLLAAPFAAVMSSVDSFLLMVSSSVVRDIYQNRVNPSASERRLKRLSYLVTAVVGSLAMLAVLNPPQYLQDLIVFATSGLAGCFLMPVLLGLYWPGMTARGAIAGMLGGLGCHLALYITGYAVNGKFEAYKMPVLEFDPFIWALLVSGLLGWLVSLGQAKGSKNC
;
A
#
# COMPACT_ATOMS: atom_id res chain seq x y z
N MET A 1 15.01 -24.07 33.15
CA MET A 1 13.97 -24.08 32.11
C MET A 1 12.66 -23.86 32.81
N ASN A 2 12.24 -22.59 32.92
CA ASN A 2 10.90 -22.27 33.40
C ASN A 2 10.00 -22.31 32.18
N GLU A 3 9.16 -23.33 32.10
CA GLU A 3 8.07 -23.39 31.15
C GLU A 3 7.17 -22.17 31.36
N ILE A 4 7.20 -21.22 30.41
CA ILE A 4 6.20 -20.18 30.34
C ILE A 4 4.88 -20.90 30.11
N PRO A 5 3.86 -20.72 30.98
CA PRO A 5 2.57 -21.36 30.76
C PRO A 5 2.05 -20.90 29.40
N VAL A 6 1.91 -21.83 28.47
CA VAL A 6 1.30 -21.60 27.16
C VAL A 6 -0.14 -21.16 27.44
N SER A 7 -0.38 -19.85 27.48
CA SER A 7 -1.75 -19.36 27.48
C SER A 7 -2.36 -19.80 26.17
N THR A 8 -3.38 -20.64 26.25
CA THR A 8 -4.06 -21.25 25.11
C THR A 8 -4.71 -20.23 24.16
N VAL A 9 -4.68 -18.95 24.51
CA VAL A 9 -5.27 -17.85 23.72
C VAL A 9 -4.30 -16.68 23.66
N ASN A 10 -3.87 -16.33 22.45
CA ASN A 10 -3.05 -15.13 22.21
C ASN A 10 -3.91 -13.86 22.44
N PRO A 11 -3.59 -13.01 23.45
CA PRO A 11 -4.40 -11.82 23.79
C PRO A 11 -4.53 -10.82 22.63
N ALA A 12 -3.52 -10.70 21.77
CA ALA A 12 -3.56 -9.85 20.58
C ALA A 12 -4.60 -10.34 19.57
N LEU A 13 -4.73 -11.66 19.42
CA LEU A 13 -5.73 -12.26 18.53
C LEU A 13 -7.15 -11.97 19.01
N VAL A 14 -7.40 -11.98 20.31
CA VAL A 14 -8.72 -11.68 20.88
C VAL A 14 -9.13 -10.24 20.58
N SER A 15 -8.27 -9.27 20.84
CA SER A 15 -8.57 -7.85 20.59
C SER A 15 -8.73 -7.56 19.09
N PHE A 16 -7.95 -8.21 18.23
CA PHE A 16 -8.10 -8.14 16.80
C PHE A 16 -9.42 -8.77 16.31
N ALA A 17 -9.81 -9.92 16.87
CA ALA A 17 -11.09 -10.57 16.56
C ALA A 17 -12.29 -9.72 16.95
N ILE A 18 -12.24 -9.00 18.09
CA ILE A 18 -13.26 -8.04 18.51
C ILE A 18 -13.40 -6.92 17.46
N TYR A 19 -12.26 -6.39 16.96
CA TYR A 19 -12.27 -5.40 15.89
C TYR A 19 -12.93 -5.95 14.62
N LEU A 20 -12.53 -7.15 14.15
CA LEU A 20 -13.14 -7.77 12.97
C LEU A 20 -14.63 -7.99 13.12
N PHE A 21 -15.05 -8.49 14.29
CA PHE A 21 -16.48 -8.64 14.60
C PHE A 21 -17.23 -7.30 14.47
N GLY A 22 -16.66 -6.21 14.98
CA GLY A 22 -17.22 -4.85 14.83
C GLY A 22 -17.39 -4.44 13.36
N VAL A 23 -16.37 -4.70 12.51
CA VAL A 23 -16.43 -4.44 11.05
C VAL A 23 -17.58 -5.22 10.40
N PHE A 24 -17.62 -6.54 10.60
CA PHE A 24 -18.64 -7.39 9.99
C PHE A 24 -20.05 -7.05 10.51
N PHE A 25 -20.18 -6.73 11.80
CA PHE A 25 -21.45 -6.32 12.40
C PHE A 25 -21.96 -5.02 11.79
N LEU A 26 -21.11 -4.00 11.64
CA LEU A 26 -21.48 -2.74 10.98
C LEU A 26 -21.86 -2.94 9.52
N ALA A 27 -21.12 -3.78 8.79
CA ALA A 27 -21.45 -4.11 7.42
C ALA A 27 -22.82 -4.78 7.31
N TRP A 28 -23.09 -5.76 8.18
CA TRP A 28 -24.38 -6.45 8.24
C TRP A 28 -25.53 -5.52 8.62
N LEU A 29 -25.35 -4.66 9.63
CA LEU A 29 -26.33 -3.67 10.03
C LEU A 29 -26.66 -2.70 8.89
N SER A 30 -25.62 -2.19 8.20
CA SER A 30 -25.77 -1.28 7.07
C SER A 30 -26.48 -1.93 5.87
N SER A 31 -26.29 -3.23 5.66
CA SER A 31 -26.95 -3.97 4.58
C SER A 31 -28.47 -4.15 4.81
N ARG A 32 -28.92 -4.12 6.08
CA ARG A 32 -30.36 -4.25 6.45
C ARG A 32 -31.14 -2.95 6.28
N VAL A 33 -30.49 -1.79 6.39
CA VAL A 33 -31.14 -0.48 6.26
C VAL A 33 -31.27 -0.11 4.78
N ARG A 34 -31.97 -0.91 3.98
CA ARG A 34 -32.23 -0.62 2.57
C ARG A 34 -33.35 0.39 2.43
N GLN A 35 -33.05 1.55 1.82
CA GLN A 35 -34.10 2.41 1.27
C GLN A 35 -34.55 1.84 -0.09
N LYS A 36 -35.85 2.03 -0.41
CA LYS A 36 -36.47 1.60 -1.69
C LYS A 36 -36.02 2.48 -2.86
N LYS A 37 -34.72 2.58 -3.12
CA LYS A 37 -34.14 3.35 -4.23
C LYS A 37 -33.47 2.41 -5.22
N GLU A 38 -33.23 2.92 -6.42
CA GLU A 38 -32.58 2.23 -7.52
C GLU A 38 -31.26 1.58 -7.09
N PHE A 39 -31.10 0.26 -7.31
CA PHE A 39 -29.97 -0.54 -6.82
C PHE A 39 -28.61 0.05 -7.19
N VAL A 40 -28.41 0.43 -8.45
CA VAL A 40 -27.11 0.89 -8.97
C VAL A 40 -26.66 2.19 -8.29
N GLY A 41 -27.56 3.17 -8.14
CA GLY A 41 -27.26 4.44 -7.49
C GLY A 41 -26.98 4.30 -6.00
N GLU A 42 -27.68 3.41 -5.31
CA GLU A 42 -27.50 3.17 -3.87
C GLU A 42 -26.29 2.28 -3.59
N TYR A 43 -26.13 1.20 -4.36
CA TYR A 43 -25.07 0.21 -4.15
C TYR A 43 -23.67 0.75 -4.49
N PHE A 44 -23.55 1.61 -5.51
CA PHE A 44 -22.24 2.13 -5.95
C PHE A 44 -21.94 3.57 -5.51
N LEU A 45 -22.91 4.38 -5.06
CA LEU A 45 -22.69 5.79 -4.70
C LEU A 45 -23.42 6.28 -3.44
N GLY A 46 -24.20 5.41 -2.74
CA GLY A 46 -24.84 5.73 -1.47
C GLY A 46 -25.82 6.91 -1.51
N SER A 47 -26.54 7.11 -2.62
CA SER A 47 -27.56 8.16 -2.82
C SER A 47 -27.08 9.61 -2.67
N ARG A 48 -25.79 9.90 -2.71
CA ARG A 48 -25.17 11.25 -2.67
C ARG A 48 -25.60 12.09 -1.47
N SER A 49 -25.68 11.47 -0.30
CA SER A 49 -26.21 12.09 0.92
C SER A 49 -25.22 12.14 2.08
N LEU A 50 -23.91 11.96 1.82
CA LEU A 50 -22.89 11.89 2.86
C LEU A 50 -22.77 13.22 3.62
N GLY A 51 -22.92 13.15 4.94
CA GLY A 51 -22.64 14.25 5.87
C GLY A 51 -21.14 14.41 6.11
N LEU A 52 -20.75 15.41 6.92
CA LEU A 52 -19.35 15.80 7.12
C LEU A 52 -18.47 14.61 7.55
N TRP A 53 -18.79 13.96 8.66
CA TRP A 53 -17.95 12.91 9.24
C TRP A 53 -17.86 11.67 8.35
N ALA A 54 -19.00 11.24 7.79
CA ALA A 54 -19.02 10.11 6.88
C ALA A 54 -18.22 10.39 5.62
N PHE A 55 -18.34 11.59 5.04
CA PHE A 55 -17.59 11.98 3.86
C PHE A 55 -16.08 12.15 4.14
N ALA A 56 -15.74 12.86 5.23
CA ALA A 56 -14.33 13.10 5.59
C ALA A 56 -13.59 11.80 5.91
N LEU A 57 -14.16 10.95 6.76
CA LEU A 57 -13.50 9.71 7.19
C LEU A 57 -13.48 8.65 6.09
N THR A 58 -14.54 8.50 5.27
CA THR A 58 -14.46 7.56 4.13
C THR A 58 -13.44 8.03 3.08
N PHE A 59 -13.34 9.34 2.82
CA PHE A 59 -12.30 9.87 1.93
C PHE A 59 -10.91 9.62 2.50
N ALA A 60 -10.71 9.90 3.77
CA ALA A 60 -9.44 9.69 4.45
C ALA A 60 -9.05 8.21 4.51
N ALA A 61 -9.96 7.33 4.90
CA ALA A 61 -9.71 5.91 5.00
C ALA A 61 -9.40 5.26 3.65
N THR A 62 -10.09 5.65 2.57
CA THR A 62 -9.81 5.13 1.23
C THR A 62 -8.46 5.57 0.67
N SER A 63 -8.03 6.78 1.00
CA SER A 63 -6.71 7.26 0.58
C SER A 63 -5.58 6.67 1.43
N ALA A 64 -5.85 6.37 2.70
CA ALA A 64 -4.95 5.66 3.58
C ALA A 64 -5.03 4.14 3.31
N SER A 65 -4.03 3.59 2.66
CA SER A 65 -3.99 2.20 2.19
C SER A 65 -2.89 1.40 2.87
N GLY A 66 -2.70 0.15 2.45
CA GLY A 66 -1.50 -0.63 2.80
C GLY A 66 -0.20 0.11 2.52
N GLY A 67 -0.16 0.97 1.49
CA GLY A 67 0.98 1.86 1.24
C GLY A 67 1.26 2.82 2.40
N SER A 68 0.21 3.39 3.00
CA SER A 68 0.37 4.31 4.13
C SER A 68 0.83 3.62 5.41
N PHE A 69 0.34 2.41 5.69
CA PHE A 69 0.55 1.72 6.96
C PHE A 69 1.54 0.56 6.92
N MET A 70 1.98 0.14 5.73
CA MET A 70 3.02 -0.87 5.54
C MET A 70 4.17 -0.32 4.68
N GLY A 71 3.85 0.26 3.51
CA GLY A 71 4.86 0.76 2.58
C GLY A 71 5.63 1.98 3.11
N PHE A 72 4.97 3.01 3.65
CA PHE A 72 5.67 4.15 4.26
C PHE A 72 6.49 3.77 5.48
N PRO A 73 5.96 3.00 6.45
CA PRO A 73 6.77 2.42 7.52
C PRO A 73 8.06 1.76 7.04
N SER A 74 7.96 0.91 6.03
CA SER A 74 9.09 0.22 5.42
C SER A 74 10.16 1.19 4.90
N LEU A 75 9.72 2.19 4.12
CA LEU A 75 10.63 3.19 3.55
C LEU A 75 11.21 4.16 4.61
N ILE A 76 10.41 4.58 5.60
CA ILE A 76 10.90 5.43 6.69
C ILE A 76 11.97 4.70 7.50
N TYR A 77 11.72 3.43 7.81
CA TYR A 77 12.66 2.59 8.52
C TYR A 77 14.01 2.48 7.78
N THR A 78 13.98 2.28 6.47
CA THR A 78 15.18 2.06 5.64
C THR A 78 15.92 3.34 5.28
N HIS A 79 15.22 4.48 5.12
CA HIS A 79 15.81 5.74 4.62
C HIS A 79 15.78 6.89 5.64
N GLY A 80 15.04 6.78 6.74
CA GLY A 80 15.00 7.76 7.82
C GLY A 80 14.15 9.01 7.51
N TRP A 81 14.53 10.13 8.13
CA TRP A 81 13.79 11.39 8.11
C TRP A 81 13.59 12.01 6.74
N VAL A 82 14.41 11.67 5.76
CA VAL A 82 14.30 12.19 4.39
C VAL A 82 12.93 11.90 3.76
N LEU A 83 12.25 10.84 4.19
CA LEU A 83 10.91 10.48 3.74
C LEU A 83 9.82 11.46 4.20
N ALA A 84 10.09 12.28 5.21
CA ALA A 84 9.10 13.23 5.72
C ALA A 84 8.59 14.18 4.62
N LEU A 85 9.45 14.60 3.68
CA LEU A 85 9.06 15.47 2.57
C LEU A 85 8.00 14.81 1.67
N TRP A 86 8.22 13.57 1.29
CA TRP A 86 7.28 12.83 0.45
C TRP A 86 5.95 12.57 1.16
N ILE A 87 6.05 12.08 2.40
CA ILE A 87 4.88 11.72 3.21
C ILE A 87 4.08 12.96 3.61
N ALA A 88 4.76 14.09 3.92
CA ALA A 88 4.12 15.36 4.24
C ALA A 88 3.23 15.89 3.09
N SER A 89 3.52 15.56 1.83
CA SER A 89 2.68 15.95 0.71
C SER A 89 1.24 15.40 0.79
N TYR A 90 0.99 14.37 1.60
CA TYR A 90 -0.36 13.88 1.90
C TYR A 90 -1.25 14.92 2.60
N MET A 91 -0.66 15.82 3.39
CA MET A 91 -1.40 16.87 4.09
C MET A 91 -2.11 17.82 3.11
N VAL A 92 -1.60 17.93 1.89
CA VAL A 92 -2.12 18.80 0.83
C VAL A 92 -3.16 18.10 -0.06
N VAL A 93 -3.29 16.78 0.03
CA VAL A 93 -4.27 15.99 -0.76
C VAL A 93 -5.69 16.54 -0.70
N PRO A 94 -6.26 16.92 0.46
CA PRO A 94 -7.62 17.46 0.51
C PRO A 94 -7.74 18.81 -0.19
N LEU A 95 -6.72 19.64 -0.14
CA LEU A 95 -6.72 20.94 -0.82
C LEU A 95 -6.75 20.76 -2.34
N VAL A 96 -5.93 19.88 -2.88
CA VAL A 96 -5.88 19.60 -4.32
C VAL A 96 -7.10 18.77 -4.75
N GLY A 97 -7.32 17.60 -4.18
CA GLY A 97 -8.40 16.70 -4.60
C GLY A 97 -9.79 17.29 -4.35
N MET A 98 -10.11 17.60 -3.11
CA MET A 98 -11.43 18.12 -2.75
C MET A 98 -11.62 19.57 -3.19
N GLY A 99 -10.60 20.43 -3.00
CA GLY A 99 -10.67 21.85 -3.32
C GLY A 99 -10.78 22.11 -4.81
N LEU A 100 -9.93 21.48 -5.60
CA LEU A 100 -9.87 21.66 -7.05
C LEU A 100 -11.01 20.95 -7.77
N LEU A 101 -11.25 19.67 -7.47
CA LEU A 101 -12.19 18.83 -8.25
C LEU A 101 -13.59 18.76 -7.63
N GLY A 102 -13.71 18.76 -6.30
CA GLY A 102 -14.91 18.33 -5.59
C GLY A 102 -16.19 19.02 -6.01
N LYS A 103 -16.23 20.37 -5.98
CA LYS A 103 -17.44 21.13 -6.30
C LYS A 103 -17.93 20.91 -7.74
N ARG A 104 -16.99 20.92 -8.71
CA ARG A 104 -17.33 20.78 -10.14
C ARG A 104 -17.73 19.36 -10.49
N MET A 105 -17.03 18.37 -9.94
CA MET A 105 -17.37 16.95 -10.12
C MET A 105 -18.74 16.61 -9.54
N ASN A 106 -19.03 17.05 -8.31
CA ASN A 106 -20.32 16.80 -7.68
C ASN A 106 -21.47 17.42 -8.47
N ARG A 107 -21.28 18.67 -8.98
CA ARG A 107 -22.30 19.32 -9.83
C ARG A 107 -22.53 18.53 -11.12
N LEU A 108 -21.46 18.16 -11.83
CA LEU A 108 -21.58 17.41 -13.08
C LEU A 108 -22.21 16.04 -12.86
N ALA A 109 -21.81 15.33 -11.80
CA ALA A 109 -22.39 14.03 -11.44
C ALA A 109 -23.88 14.10 -11.11
N ARG A 110 -24.33 15.19 -10.41
CA ARG A 110 -25.76 15.39 -10.13
C ARG A 110 -26.58 15.71 -11.37
N GLN A 111 -26.01 16.49 -12.30
CA GLN A 111 -26.68 16.87 -13.55
C GLN A 111 -26.77 15.71 -14.55
N SER A 112 -25.73 14.89 -14.64
CA SER A 112 -25.67 13.76 -15.60
C SER A 112 -26.26 12.45 -15.07
N GLY A 113 -26.47 12.33 -13.75
CA GLY A 113 -26.81 11.07 -13.13
C GLY A 113 -25.67 10.05 -13.02
N ALA A 114 -24.43 10.43 -13.40
CA ALA A 114 -23.27 9.55 -13.46
C ALA A 114 -22.98 8.92 -12.10
N VAL A 115 -22.69 7.61 -12.10
CA VAL A 115 -22.44 6.81 -10.88
C VAL A 115 -20.97 6.41 -10.77
N THR A 116 -20.29 6.28 -11.91
CA THR A 116 -18.85 5.94 -12.00
C THR A 116 -18.06 7.10 -12.58
N ILE A 117 -16.72 7.04 -12.48
CA ILE A 117 -15.86 8.05 -13.12
C ILE A 117 -15.86 7.92 -14.65
N PRO A 118 -15.78 6.72 -15.26
CA PRO A 118 -15.99 6.58 -16.68
C PRO A 118 -17.32 7.16 -17.17
N ASP A 119 -18.41 6.93 -16.42
CA ASP A 119 -19.75 7.47 -16.73
C ASP A 119 -19.77 9.01 -16.65
N LEU A 120 -19.10 9.60 -15.67
CA LEU A 120 -18.93 11.05 -15.52
C LEU A 120 -18.19 11.68 -16.70
N ILE A 121 -17.05 11.07 -17.10
CA ILE A 121 -16.21 11.56 -18.19
C ILE A 121 -16.95 11.39 -19.53
N LYS A 122 -17.62 10.24 -19.74
CA LYS A 122 -18.51 10.00 -20.89
C LYS A 122 -19.57 11.10 -21.00
N ALA A 123 -20.24 11.43 -19.91
CA ALA A 123 -21.27 12.47 -19.88
C ALA A 123 -20.69 13.86 -20.20
N ARG A 124 -19.48 14.18 -19.69
CA ARG A 124 -18.80 15.47 -19.94
C ARG A 124 -18.44 15.65 -21.40
N PHE A 125 -17.91 14.63 -22.05
CA PHE A 125 -17.43 14.67 -23.42
C PHE A 125 -18.45 14.17 -24.46
N LYS A 126 -19.60 13.67 -24.02
CA LYS A 126 -20.66 13.07 -24.85
C LYS A 126 -20.10 12.02 -25.83
N SER A 127 -19.16 11.19 -25.34
CA SER A 127 -18.43 10.22 -26.14
C SER A 127 -18.35 8.84 -25.45
N GLU A 128 -18.87 7.83 -26.14
CA GLU A 128 -18.80 6.43 -25.69
C GLU A 128 -17.37 5.91 -25.64
N SER A 129 -16.52 6.30 -26.59
CA SER A 129 -15.12 5.88 -26.65
C SER A 129 -14.32 6.42 -25.46
N VAL A 130 -14.55 7.67 -25.05
CA VAL A 130 -13.91 8.25 -23.85
C VAL A 130 -14.27 7.43 -22.61
N GLY A 131 -15.56 7.10 -22.43
CA GLY A 131 -16.01 6.29 -21.31
C GLY A 131 -15.38 4.89 -21.30
N MET A 132 -15.30 4.22 -22.47
CA MET A 132 -14.71 2.88 -22.56
C MET A 132 -13.21 2.87 -22.25
N ILE A 133 -12.45 3.82 -22.79
CA ILE A 133 -11.02 3.95 -22.51
C ILE A 133 -10.82 4.20 -21.01
N ALA A 134 -11.60 5.10 -20.41
CA ALA A 134 -11.56 5.34 -18.97
C ALA A 134 -11.87 4.08 -18.16
N THR A 135 -12.87 3.28 -18.56
CA THR A 135 -13.20 2.00 -17.92
C THR A 135 -12.01 1.03 -17.96
N LEU A 136 -11.41 0.83 -19.13
CA LEU A 136 -10.27 -0.09 -19.29
C LEU A 136 -9.06 0.36 -18.45
N LEU A 137 -8.77 1.65 -18.39
CA LEU A 137 -7.69 2.19 -17.56
C LEU A 137 -7.93 2.00 -16.06
N VAL A 138 -9.17 2.21 -15.61
CA VAL A 138 -9.57 1.94 -14.21
C VAL A 138 -9.36 0.46 -13.89
N LEU A 139 -9.86 -0.45 -14.75
CA LEU A 139 -9.72 -1.88 -14.53
C LEU A 139 -8.25 -2.31 -14.46
N PHE A 140 -7.41 -1.81 -15.38
CA PHE A 140 -6.00 -2.13 -15.44
C PHE A 140 -5.24 -1.71 -14.17
N PHE A 141 -5.25 -0.43 -13.84
CA PHE A 141 -4.46 0.06 -12.71
C PHE A 141 -5.01 -0.34 -11.34
N MET A 142 -6.35 -0.44 -11.19
CA MET A 142 -6.94 -0.90 -9.94
C MET A 142 -6.63 -2.36 -9.65
N PHE A 143 -6.42 -3.17 -10.67
CA PHE A 143 -5.97 -4.55 -10.50
C PHE A 143 -4.58 -4.59 -9.84
N PHE A 144 -3.60 -3.84 -10.35
CA PHE A 144 -2.26 -3.76 -9.72
C PHE A 144 -2.31 -3.21 -8.30
N TYR A 145 -3.19 -2.25 -8.05
CA TYR A 145 -3.34 -1.71 -6.70
C TYR A 145 -3.91 -2.77 -5.73
N LEU A 146 -4.85 -3.59 -6.17
CA LEU A 146 -5.38 -4.71 -5.38
C LEU A 146 -4.30 -5.73 -5.01
N LEU A 147 -3.35 -6.03 -5.91
CA LEU A 147 -2.23 -6.92 -5.60
C LEU A 147 -1.45 -6.43 -4.37
N ALA A 148 -1.13 -5.13 -4.33
CA ALA A 148 -0.43 -4.53 -3.20
C ALA A 148 -1.22 -4.66 -1.89
N GLN A 149 -2.54 -4.46 -1.92
CA GLN A 149 -3.38 -4.56 -0.73
C GLN A 149 -3.47 -6.00 -0.22
N PHE A 150 -3.57 -6.99 -1.11
CA PHE A 150 -3.58 -8.40 -0.71
C PHE A 150 -2.25 -8.83 -0.10
N LYS A 151 -1.11 -8.39 -0.65
CA LYS A 151 0.21 -8.58 -0.03
C LYS A 151 0.25 -7.99 1.38
N ALA A 152 -0.20 -6.74 1.55
CA ALA A 152 -0.20 -6.07 2.85
C ALA A 152 -1.06 -6.79 3.89
N GLY A 153 -2.29 -7.17 3.52
CA GLY A 153 -3.21 -7.89 4.41
C GLY A 153 -2.65 -9.22 4.88
N SER A 154 -2.02 -9.98 3.97
CA SER A 154 -1.38 -11.26 4.28
C SER A 154 -0.25 -11.07 5.29
N LYS A 155 0.66 -10.11 5.07
CA LYS A 155 1.80 -9.86 5.97
C LYS A 155 1.38 -9.38 7.37
N ILE A 156 0.28 -8.65 7.51
CA ILE A 156 -0.27 -8.30 8.82
C ILE A 156 -0.76 -9.56 9.53
N MET A 157 -1.45 -10.45 8.81
CA MET A 157 -1.98 -11.68 9.38
C MET A 157 -0.89 -12.68 9.76
N THR A 158 0.20 -12.80 8.99
CA THR A 158 1.32 -13.69 9.35
C THR A 158 1.91 -13.30 10.70
N THR A 159 2.16 -12.00 10.94
CA THR A 159 2.69 -11.54 12.23
C THR A 159 1.69 -11.77 13.38
N LEU A 160 0.39 -11.63 13.13
CA LEU A 160 -0.64 -11.83 14.17
C LEU A 160 -0.78 -13.31 14.58
N LEU A 161 -0.61 -14.23 13.63
CA LEU A 161 -0.89 -15.65 13.80
C LEU A 161 0.35 -16.51 14.11
N GLN A 162 1.57 -15.98 13.97
CA GLN A 162 2.83 -16.73 14.08
C GLN A 162 2.98 -17.56 15.37
N ASP A 163 2.41 -17.09 16.49
CA ASP A 163 2.49 -17.76 17.80
C ASP A 163 1.33 -18.73 18.06
N VAL A 164 0.46 -18.99 17.07
CA VAL A 164 -0.72 -19.85 17.22
C VAL A 164 -0.42 -21.27 16.76
N VAL A 165 -0.51 -22.26 17.65
CA VAL A 165 -0.16 -23.66 17.35
C VAL A 165 -0.97 -24.24 16.17
N VAL A 166 -2.29 -23.99 16.13
CA VAL A 166 -3.15 -24.46 15.03
C VAL A 166 -2.73 -23.82 13.69
N TYR A 167 -2.28 -22.58 13.71
CA TYR A 167 -1.78 -21.91 12.52
C TYR A 167 -0.52 -22.60 11.98
N GLN A 168 0.43 -22.97 12.83
CA GLN A 168 1.65 -23.67 12.41
C GLN A 168 1.34 -25.02 11.75
N SER A 169 0.37 -25.76 12.29
CA SER A 169 -0.08 -27.02 11.67
C SER A 169 -0.71 -26.78 10.29
N ALA A 170 -1.50 -25.71 10.14
CA ALA A 170 -2.09 -25.34 8.86
C ALA A 170 -1.04 -24.85 7.85
N VAL A 171 -0.02 -24.10 8.29
CA VAL A 171 1.12 -23.70 7.46
C VAL A 171 1.87 -24.91 6.90
N ASN A 172 2.14 -25.90 7.75
CA ASN A 172 2.79 -27.14 7.32
C ASN A 172 1.96 -27.91 6.27
N ALA A 173 0.63 -27.98 6.47
CA ALA A 173 -0.27 -28.62 5.50
C ALA A 173 -0.30 -27.86 4.16
N VAL A 174 -0.29 -26.52 4.18
CA VAL A 174 -0.19 -25.71 2.96
C VAL A 174 1.17 -25.91 2.31
N GLY A 175 2.26 -25.94 3.07
CA GLY A 175 3.61 -26.22 2.56
C GLY A 175 3.65 -27.52 1.77
N SER A 176 3.13 -28.60 2.35
CA SER A 176 3.04 -29.90 1.67
C SER A 176 2.15 -29.89 0.43
N ALA A 177 1.10 -29.05 0.41
CA ALA A 177 0.18 -28.94 -0.73
C ALA A 177 0.74 -28.12 -1.90
N ILE A 178 1.60 -27.12 -1.63
CA ILE A 178 2.22 -26.28 -2.66
C ILE A 178 3.59 -26.79 -3.11
N ASP A 179 4.16 -27.73 -2.38
CA ASP A 179 5.44 -28.35 -2.73
C ASP A 179 5.33 -29.03 -4.10
N GLY A 180 6.31 -28.77 -4.98
CA GLY A 180 6.31 -29.27 -6.36
C GLY A 180 5.39 -28.51 -7.34
N VAL A 181 4.63 -27.51 -6.90
CA VAL A 181 3.85 -26.66 -7.80
C VAL A 181 4.75 -25.55 -8.36
N TRP A 182 5.21 -25.72 -9.60
CA TRP A 182 6.25 -24.91 -10.24
C TRP A 182 6.02 -23.39 -10.23
N TRP A 183 4.78 -22.94 -10.19
CA TRP A 183 4.41 -21.51 -10.21
C TRP A 183 4.12 -20.92 -8.81
N ILE A 184 4.07 -21.76 -7.76
CA ILE A 184 3.88 -21.35 -6.36
C ILE A 184 5.12 -21.67 -5.52
N GLY A 185 5.96 -22.60 -5.93
CA GLY A 185 6.99 -23.26 -5.12
C GLY A 185 8.03 -22.34 -4.46
N SER A 186 8.10 -21.05 -4.84
CA SER A 186 8.95 -20.06 -4.16
C SER A 186 8.19 -19.24 -3.09
N ALA A 187 6.88 -19.42 -2.95
CA ALA A 187 6.08 -18.67 -1.99
C ALA A 187 6.18 -19.26 -0.59
N GLU A 188 6.32 -18.40 0.42
CA GLU A 188 6.33 -18.81 1.84
C GLU A 188 4.94 -19.39 2.22
N PRO A 189 4.83 -20.63 2.78
CA PRO A 189 3.54 -21.26 3.05
C PRO A 189 2.64 -20.47 4.01
N ASP A 190 3.23 -19.77 4.98
CA ASP A 190 2.53 -18.92 5.94
C ASP A 190 1.90 -17.70 5.24
N TYR A 191 2.62 -17.11 4.30
CA TYR A 191 2.10 -16.04 3.45
C TYR A 191 0.93 -16.51 2.59
N VAL A 192 1.04 -17.67 1.95
CA VAL A 192 -0.02 -18.26 1.10
C VAL A 192 -1.28 -18.53 1.92
N LEU A 193 -1.15 -19.15 3.11
CA LEU A 193 -2.29 -19.39 3.99
C LEU A 193 -2.99 -18.08 4.38
N CYS A 194 -2.23 -17.09 4.84
CA CYS A 194 -2.78 -15.80 5.23
C CYS A 194 -3.40 -15.05 4.04
N LEU A 195 -2.81 -15.16 2.85
CA LEU A 195 -3.37 -14.60 1.62
C LEU A 195 -4.74 -15.19 1.29
N LEU A 196 -4.90 -16.51 1.38
CA LEU A 196 -6.17 -17.20 1.13
C LEU A 196 -7.24 -16.75 2.13
N VAL A 197 -6.93 -16.71 3.42
CA VAL A 197 -7.87 -16.31 4.47
C VAL A 197 -8.27 -14.86 4.33
N PHE A 198 -7.29 -13.97 4.11
CA PHE A 198 -7.55 -12.54 3.91
C PHE A 198 -8.41 -12.29 2.66
N ALA A 199 -7.98 -12.84 1.52
CA ALA A 199 -8.69 -12.65 0.25
C ALA A 199 -10.13 -13.13 0.32
N PHE A 200 -10.35 -14.35 0.83
CA PHE A 200 -11.71 -14.90 1.00
C PHE A 200 -12.57 -14.00 1.88
N SER A 201 -12.06 -13.59 3.04
CA SER A 201 -12.80 -12.75 4.00
C SER A 201 -13.23 -11.42 3.37
N VAL A 202 -12.29 -10.73 2.68
CA VAL A 202 -12.55 -9.42 2.10
C VAL A 202 -13.45 -9.50 0.88
N ILE A 203 -13.26 -10.49 0.00
CA ILE A 203 -14.10 -10.69 -1.18
C ILE A 203 -15.56 -10.94 -0.77
N VAL A 204 -15.79 -11.83 0.20
CA VAL A 204 -17.13 -12.15 0.70
C VAL A 204 -17.78 -10.92 1.32
N TYR A 205 -17.08 -10.25 2.21
CA TYR A 205 -17.57 -9.06 2.89
C TYR A 205 -17.93 -7.93 1.91
N THR A 206 -17.04 -7.60 0.96
CA THR A 206 -17.26 -6.54 -0.03
C THR A 206 -18.41 -6.86 -0.97
N ALA A 207 -18.50 -8.10 -1.44
CA ALA A 207 -19.57 -8.53 -2.36
C ALA A 207 -20.95 -8.30 -1.76
N PHE A 208 -21.16 -8.56 -0.46
CA PHE A 208 -22.46 -8.40 0.18
C PHE A 208 -22.73 -6.99 0.71
N GLY A 209 -21.68 -6.21 1.03
CA GLY A 209 -21.77 -4.93 1.72
C GLY A 209 -22.28 -3.76 0.86
N GLY A 210 -21.69 -3.55 -0.33
CA GLY A 210 -21.92 -2.39 -1.18
C GLY A 210 -21.39 -1.07 -0.58
N PHE A 211 -21.50 0.05 -1.32
CA PHE A 211 -20.89 1.34 -0.97
C PHE A 211 -21.31 1.87 0.41
N ARG A 212 -22.58 1.69 0.79
CA ARG A 212 -23.06 2.19 2.09
C ARG A 212 -22.40 1.46 3.27
N ALA A 213 -22.24 0.15 3.16
CA ALA A 213 -21.54 -0.61 4.18
C ALA A 213 -20.07 -0.17 4.25
N VAL A 214 -19.41 -0.03 3.10
CA VAL A 214 -18.04 0.46 3.01
C VAL A 214 -17.87 1.83 3.66
N VAL A 215 -18.79 2.80 3.43
CA VAL A 215 -18.71 4.12 4.08
C VAL A 215 -18.76 4.02 5.61
N TRP A 216 -19.64 3.19 6.18
CA TRP A 216 -19.73 3.08 7.64
C TRP A 216 -18.58 2.30 8.25
N THR A 217 -18.08 1.28 7.56
CA THR A 217 -16.86 0.60 7.99
C THR A 217 -15.64 1.50 7.84
N ASP A 218 -15.55 2.32 6.79
CA ASP A 218 -14.50 3.33 6.62
C ASP A 218 -14.48 4.34 7.78
N VAL A 219 -15.66 4.76 8.28
CA VAL A 219 -15.74 5.66 9.45
C VAL A 219 -15.12 5.02 10.68
N MET A 220 -15.48 3.78 10.99
CA MET A 220 -14.90 3.04 12.11
C MET A 220 -13.39 2.80 11.89
N GLN A 221 -13.01 2.38 10.71
CA GLN A 221 -11.61 2.13 10.32
C GLN A 221 -10.77 3.39 10.42
N GLY A 222 -11.29 4.55 9.98
CA GLY A 222 -10.63 5.84 10.14
C GLY A 222 -10.37 6.21 11.61
N ILE A 223 -11.32 5.94 12.50
CA ILE A 223 -11.14 6.15 13.94
C ILE A 223 -10.07 5.21 14.50
N VAL A 224 -10.10 3.93 14.15
CA VAL A 224 -9.12 2.92 14.60
C VAL A 224 -7.72 3.27 14.12
N MET A 225 -7.57 3.68 12.85
CA MET A 225 -6.28 4.13 12.31
C MET A 225 -5.71 5.32 13.10
N GLY A 226 -6.53 6.36 13.35
CA GLY A 226 -6.11 7.53 14.11
C GLY A 226 -5.70 7.20 15.54
N ALA A 227 -6.53 6.46 16.25
CA ALA A 227 -6.25 6.03 17.63
C ALA A 227 -5.01 5.13 17.69
N GLY A 228 -4.90 4.16 16.78
CA GLY A 228 -3.76 3.24 16.71
C GLY A 228 -2.43 3.95 16.53
N VAL A 229 -2.35 4.92 15.61
CA VAL A 229 -1.12 5.69 15.36
C VAL A 229 -0.74 6.53 16.60
N ILE A 230 -1.71 7.17 17.25
CA ILE A 230 -1.45 7.96 18.46
C ILE A 230 -0.92 7.07 19.59
N ILE A 231 -1.57 5.94 19.84
CA ILE A 231 -1.13 4.99 20.89
C ILE A 231 0.26 4.44 20.56
N LEU A 232 0.49 4.03 19.31
CA LEU A 232 1.78 3.51 18.87
C LEU A 232 2.91 4.54 19.05
N LEU A 233 2.65 5.82 18.77
CA LEU A 233 3.61 6.90 19.01
C LEU A 233 4.03 6.97 20.47
N PHE A 234 3.04 7.02 21.38
CA PHE A 234 3.34 7.12 22.83
C PHE A 234 4.15 5.93 23.32
N LEU A 235 3.77 4.71 22.94
CA LEU A 235 4.51 3.50 23.31
C LEU A 235 5.94 3.52 22.75
N THR A 236 6.09 3.88 21.48
CA THR A 236 7.40 3.92 20.83
C THR A 236 8.31 4.97 21.45
N LEU A 237 7.81 6.20 21.67
CA LEU A 237 8.58 7.27 22.27
C LEU A 237 8.98 6.97 23.71
N SER A 238 8.11 6.32 24.49
CA SER A 238 8.43 5.92 25.87
C SER A 238 9.61 4.95 25.92
N GLN A 239 9.71 4.02 24.97
CA GLN A 239 10.79 3.01 24.94
C GLN A 239 12.13 3.55 24.43
N VAL A 240 12.12 4.53 23.52
CA VAL A 240 13.38 5.17 23.06
C VAL A 240 13.86 6.31 23.97
N GLY A 241 13.05 6.70 24.95
CA GLY A 241 13.37 7.79 25.89
C GLY A 241 13.11 9.20 25.34
N GLY A 242 12.16 9.33 24.40
CA GLY A 242 11.73 10.58 23.77
C GLY A 242 12.44 10.92 22.47
N LEU A 243 11.91 11.93 21.76
CA LEU A 243 12.35 12.28 20.41
C LEU A 243 13.81 12.75 20.34
N THR A 244 14.28 13.52 21.33
CA THR A 244 15.67 14.01 21.37
C THR A 244 16.67 12.86 21.42
N LYS A 245 16.49 11.93 22.38
CA LYS A 245 17.35 10.74 22.47
C LYS A 245 17.28 9.85 21.24
N ALA A 246 16.09 9.69 20.66
CA ALA A 246 15.91 8.94 19.43
C ALA A 246 16.70 9.56 18.27
N THR A 247 16.66 10.89 18.12
CA THR A 247 17.39 11.60 17.07
C THR A 247 18.91 11.48 17.26
N GLU A 248 19.40 11.59 18.50
CA GLU A 248 20.81 11.38 18.83
C GLU A 248 21.27 9.95 18.48
N GLN A 249 20.48 8.96 18.84
CA GLN A 249 20.78 7.56 18.48
C GLN A 249 20.78 7.32 16.97
N LEU A 250 19.79 7.87 16.24
CA LEU A 250 19.74 7.76 14.78
C LEU A 250 20.94 8.42 14.09
N LYS A 251 21.44 9.53 14.67
CA LYS A 251 22.63 10.21 14.15
C LYS A 251 23.89 9.33 14.21
N GLU A 252 23.99 8.47 15.23
CA GLU A 252 25.13 7.56 15.39
C GLU A 252 24.99 6.27 14.58
N MET A 253 23.82 5.97 14.04
CA MET A 253 23.57 4.77 13.24
C MET A 253 24.17 4.87 11.85
N THR A 254 24.66 3.74 11.37
CA THR A 254 25.18 3.54 10.01
C THR A 254 24.33 2.50 9.28
N PRO A 255 24.12 2.62 7.97
CA PRO A 255 23.42 1.61 7.20
C PRO A 255 24.11 0.24 7.30
N PRO A 256 23.35 -0.86 7.42
CA PRO A 256 23.93 -2.19 7.45
C PRO A 256 24.57 -2.55 6.10
N GLU A 257 25.56 -3.45 6.13
CA GLU A 257 26.27 -3.91 4.95
C GLU A 257 25.61 -5.16 4.37
N ALA A 258 25.24 -5.10 3.09
CA ALA A 258 24.83 -6.27 2.35
C ALA A 258 26.06 -7.07 1.89
N GLY A 259 25.94 -8.39 1.83
CA GLY A 259 27.02 -9.23 1.33
C GLY A 259 26.59 -10.70 1.29
N ILE A 260 27.54 -11.53 0.89
CA ILE A 260 27.38 -12.98 0.81
C ILE A 260 28.23 -13.61 1.93
N ALA A 261 27.68 -14.61 2.60
CA ALA A 261 28.48 -15.41 3.51
C ALA A 261 28.51 -16.88 3.09
N LEU A 262 29.64 -17.49 3.38
CA LEU A 262 29.80 -18.94 3.40
C LEU A 262 29.44 -19.41 4.80
N ILE A 263 28.33 -20.15 4.90
CA ILE A 263 27.78 -20.66 6.16
C ILE A 263 28.20 -22.11 6.27
N SER A 264 28.90 -22.48 7.37
CA SER A 264 29.27 -23.85 7.65
C SER A 264 28.68 -24.33 8.98
N LEU A 265 28.18 -25.58 9.02
CA LEU A 265 27.76 -26.25 10.23
C LEU A 265 28.99 -26.87 10.90
N GLY A 266 29.23 -26.53 12.17
CA GLY A 266 30.41 -26.99 12.93
C GLY A 266 30.48 -28.50 13.22
N GLN A 267 29.39 -29.23 13.04
CA GLN A 267 29.31 -30.69 13.06
C GLN A 267 28.25 -31.16 12.07
N ALA A 268 28.55 -32.17 11.28
CA ALA A 268 27.59 -32.79 10.37
C ALA A 268 26.41 -33.31 11.19
N GLN A 269 25.24 -32.70 11.06
CA GLN A 269 24.01 -33.23 11.61
C GLN A 269 23.44 -34.26 10.64
N PRO A 270 22.85 -35.36 11.16
CA PRO A 270 22.34 -36.42 10.31
C PRO A 270 21.09 -36.05 9.51
N ASP A 271 20.50 -34.88 9.78
CA ASP A 271 19.27 -34.39 9.14
C ASP A 271 19.48 -33.03 8.44
N THR A 272 18.68 -32.77 7.44
CA THR A 272 18.65 -31.44 6.74
C THR A 272 18.41 -30.31 7.74
N THR A 273 19.38 -29.42 7.88
CA THR A 273 19.24 -28.22 8.72
C THR A 273 18.72 -27.07 7.90
N VAL A 274 17.55 -26.53 8.25
CA VAL A 274 16.95 -25.36 7.63
C VAL A 274 17.18 -24.14 8.50
N LEU A 275 17.88 -23.14 7.96
CA LEU A 275 18.03 -21.83 8.56
C LEU A 275 16.96 -20.90 7.97
N PRO A 276 15.93 -20.49 8.75
CA PRO A 276 14.89 -19.61 8.26
C PRO A 276 15.44 -18.22 7.87
N LYS A 277 14.83 -17.60 6.88
CA LYS A 277 15.01 -16.18 6.60
C LYS A 277 14.80 -15.35 7.88
N LEU A 278 15.54 -14.24 8.02
CA LEU A 278 15.55 -13.38 9.20
C LEU A 278 16.26 -13.97 10.44
N SER A 279 16.84 -15.16 10.37
CA SER A 279 17.64 -15.71 11.46
C SER A 279 18.90 -14.86 11.70
N TRP A 280 19.26 -14.70 12.97
CA TRP A 280 20.49 -14.05 13.38
C TRP A 280 21.67 -15.02 13.35
N LEU A 281 22.77 -14.58 12.78
CA LEU A 281 24.02 -15.34 12.74
C LEU A 281 25.15 -14.51 13.35
N ARG A 282 26.04 -15.21 14.08
CA ARG A 282 27.31 -14.65 14.52
C ARG A 282 28.37 -14.97 13.47
N LEU A 283 29.07 -13.94 13.00
CA LEU A 283 30.12 -14.07 12.01
C LEU A 283 31.44 -14.52 12.68
N THR A 284 32.34 -15.09 11.89
CA THR A 284 33.68 -15.55 12.36
C THR A 284 34.55 -14.42 12.89
N ASP A 285 34.34 -13.18 12.43
CA ASP A 285 35.01 -11.96 12.91
C ASP A 285 34.37 -11.36 14.17
N GLY A 286 33.37 -12.03 14.77
CA GLY A 286 32.62 -11.56 15.93
C GLY A 286 31.46 -10.63 15.59
N GLY A 287 31.28 -10.23 14.33
CA GLY A 287 30.14 -9.44 13.86
C GLY A 287 28.82 -10.18 13.94
N ILE A 288 27.72 -9.44 13.77
CA ILE A 288 26.35 -9.97 13.77
C ILE A 288 25.71 -9.65 12.44
N ALA A 289 25.07 -10.64 11.83
CA ALA A 289 24.36 -10.49 10.58
C ALA A 289 22.99 -11.18 10.62
N ARG A 290 22.11 -10.73 9.74
CA ARG A 290 20.76 -11.31 9.57
C ARG A 290 20.66 -11.98 8.21
N LEU A 291 20.07 -13.16 8.17
CA LEU A 291 19.91 -13.97 6.95
C LEU A 291 18.85 -13.34 6.04
N ALA A 292 19.21 -13.04 4.80
CA ALA A 292 18.31 -12.40 3.84
C ALA A 292 17.42 -13.39 3.09
N GLU A 293 17.75 -14.68 3.11
CA GLU A 293 17.02 -15.76 2.45
C GLU A 293 17.05 -17.01 3.32
N GLN A 294 16.15 -17.96 3.08
CA GLN A 294 16.18 -19.25 3.74
C GLN A 294 17.33 -20.08 3.17
N VAL A 295 18.06 -20.79 4.03
CA VAL A 295 19.15 -21.68 3.64
C VAL A 295 18.84 -23.08 4.16
N SER A 296 18.92 -24.06 3.28
CA SER A 296 18.81 -25.47 3.62
C SER A 296 20.17 -26.12 3.36
N LEU A 297 20.73 -26.74 4.39
CA LEU A 297 21.96 -27.54 4.33
C LEU A 297 21.54 -28.99 4.34
N THR A 298 21.77 -29.70 3.24
CA THR A 298 21.44 -31.13 3.09
C THR A 298 22.52 -32.02 3.69
N GLU A 299 22.17 -33.28 3.97
CA GLU A 299 23.12 -34.29 4.48
C GLU A 299 24.33 -34.39 3.54
N GLY A 300 25.53 -34.16 4.07
CA GLY A 300 26.79 -34.19 3.30
C GLY A 300 27.26 -32.86 2.75
N GLU A 301 26.44 -31.78 2.78
CA GLU A 301 26.88 -30.43 2.48
C GLU A 301 27.44 -29.75 3.74
N SER A 302 28.72 -29.43 3.72
CA SER A 302 29.39 -28.74 4.84
C SER A 302 29.23 -27.20 4.77
N GLU A 303 28.90 -26.65 3.62
CA GLU A 303 28.89 -25.21 3.37
C GLU A 303 27.76 -24.79 2.42
N ALA A 304 27.13 -23.66 2.71
CA ALA A 304 26.16 -23.02 1.81
C ALA A 304 26.46 -21.53 1.66
N LYS A 305 26.25 -20.98 0.47
CA LYS A 305 26.31 -19.53 0.22
C LYS A 305 24.94 -18.93 0.48
N ALA A 306 24.91 -17.82 1.24
CA ALA A 306 23.70 -17.09 1.50
C ALA A 306 23.93 -15.58 1.54
N LYS A 307 22.89 -14.83 1.18
CA LYS A 307 22.87 -13.37 1.33
C LYS A 307 22.63 -13.00 2.79
N LEU A 308 23.47 -12.14 3.32
CA LEU A 308 23.39 -11.62 4.67
C LEU A 308 23.36 -10.10 4.71
N LEU A 309 22.79 -9.58 5.79
CA LEU A 309 22.82 -8.18 6.15
C LEU A 309 23.59 -8.02 7.47
N ARG A 310 24.82 -7.50 7.41
CA ARG A 310 25.67 -7.28 8.58
C ARG A 310 25.30 -5.97 9.27
N ILE A 311 25.07 -6.04 10.58
CA ILE A 311 24.83 -4.86 11.41
C ILE A 311 26.16 -4.24 11.79
N THR A 312 26.33 -2.95 11.47
CA THR A 312 27.59 -2.21 11.65
C THR A 312 27.57 -1.27 12.86
N THR A 313 26.38 -0.90 13.33
CA THR A 313 26.23 0.04 14.45
C THR A 313 26.39 -0.66 15.80
N PRO A 314 27.35 -0.28 16.67
CA PRO A 314 27.57 -0.96 17.96
C PRO A 314 26.33 -0.93 18.88
N SER A 315 25.56 0.15 18.88
CA SER A 315 24.34 0.25 19.68
C SER A 315 23.21 -0.64 19.20
N GLU A 316 23.16 -0.99 17.91
CA GLU A 316 22.21 -1.99 17.36
C GLU A 316 22.66 -3.39 17.75
N VAL A 317 23.95 -3.69 17.60
CA VAL A 317 24.54 -4.98 18.00
C VAL A 317 24.28 -5.28 19.48
N GLY A 318 24.44 -4.27 20.36
CA GLY A 318 24.19 -4.43 21.81
C GLY A 318 22.73 -4.71 22.20
N ARG A 319 21.77 -4.54 21.29
CA ARG A 319 20.36 -4.87 21.52
C ARG A 319 19.97 -6.29 21.10
N ILE A 320 20.86 -6.96 20.37
CA ILE A 320 20.61 -8.32 19.88
C ILE A 320 21.03 -9.29 20.98
N LEU A 321 20.04 -9.99 21.57
CA LEU A 321 20.27 -10.87 22.70
C LEU A 321 20.96 -12.18 22.26
N PRO A 322 21.80 -12.78 23.12
CA PRO A 322 22.46 -14.07 22.83
C PRO A 322 21.48 -15.20 22.46
N THR A 323 20.27 -15.17 23.03
CA THR A 323 19.20 -16.15 22.76
C THR A 323 18.63 -16.05 21.32
N GLN A 324 18.96 -14.99 20.59
CA GLN A 324 18.56 -14.81 19.18
C GLN A 324 19.46 -15.56 18.19
N PHE A 325 20.50 -16.24 18.68
CA PHE A 325 21.41 -17.08 17.86
C PHE A 325 21.10 -18.57 18.08
N PRO A 326 20.01 -19.12 17.53
CA PRO A 326 19.58 -20.48 17.81
C PRO A 326 20.45 -21.54 17.12
N PHE A 327 21.29 -21.16 16.16
CA PHE A 327 22.06 -22.10 15.34
C PHE A 327 23.57 -21.99 15.61
N PRO A 328 24.24 -23.11 15.92
CA PRO A 328 25.70 -23.15 16.05
C PRO A 328 26.37 -23.22 14.68
N VAL A 329 26.32 -22.13 13.94
CA VAL A 329 26.91 -22.04 12.61
C VAL A 329 28.11 -21.07 12.61
N SER A 330 29.11 -21.37 11.78
CA SER A 330 30.18 -20.47 11.43
C SER A 330 29.84 -19.80 10.11
N ALA A 331 29.94 -18.48 10.04
CA ALA A 331 29.64 -17.73 8.83
C ALA A 331 30.78 -16.73 8.50
N THR A 332 31.40 -16.90 7.34
CA THR A 332 32.44 -15.99 6.85
C THR A 332 31.80 -15.03 5.88
N PHE A 333 31.77 -13.74 6.24
CA PHE A 333 31.10 -12.68 5.50
C PHE A 333 32.04 -12.00 4.51
N THR A 334 31.57 -11.82 3.29
CA THR A 334 32.20 -10.99 2.25
C THR A 334 31.23 -9.91 1.83
N ALA A 335 31.62 -8.64 2.05
CA ALA A 335 30.78 -7.48 1.69
C ALA A 335 30.61 -7.39 0.17
N ASP A 336 29.46 -6.87 -0.26
CA ASP A 336 29.20 -6.55 -1.67
C ASP A 336 30.16 -5.44 -2.15
N GLU A 337 30.67 -5.56 -3.37
CA GLU A 337 31.57 -4.55 -3.96
C GLU A 337 30.86 -3.23 -4.26
N THR A 338 29.57 -3.28 -4.51
CA THR A 338 28.72 -2.10 -4.75
C THR A 338 28.35 -1.43 -3.46
N LYS A 339 29.12 -0.42 -3.05
CA LYS A 339 28.77 0.39 -1.88
C LYS A 339 27.75 1.46 -2.25
N GLY A 340 26.55 1.35 -1.69
CA GLY A 340 25.53 2.38 -1.76
C GLY A 340 25.89 3.63 -0.94
N TYR A 341 25.05 4.66 -1.05
CA TYR A 341 25.24 5.90 -0.30
C TYR A 341 25.03 5.67 1.21
N GLY A 342 25.99 6.20 1.98
CA GLY A 342 25.88 6.23 3.43
C GLY A 342 26.46 5.00 4.15
N GLN A 343 26.93 3.98 3.45
CA GLN A 343 27.60 2.83 4.09
C GLN A 343 28.79 3.27 4.95
N GLY A 344 28.77 2.89 6.24
CA GLY A 344 29.76 3.30 7.22
C GLY A 344 29.71 4.79 7.62
N GLN A 345 28.74 5.57 7.13
CA GLN A 345 28.60 6.99 7.46
C GLN A 345 27.51 7.22 8.49
N LYS A 346 27.83 7.98 9.53
CA LYS A 346 26.86 8.44 10.55
C LYS A 346 26.06 9.63 10.03
N GLY A 347 24.86 9.84 10.61
CA GLY A 347 24.01 10.99 10.31
C GLY A 347 23.15 10.85 9.05
N VAL A 348 23.32 9.80 8.25
CA VAL A 348 22.57 9.61 7.00
C VAL A 348 21.08 9.37 7.16
N TYR A 349 20.64 8.90 8.34
CA TYR A 349 19.21 8.70 8.65
C TYR A 349 18.50 9.99 9.10
N VAL A 350 19.24 11.02 9.47
CA VAL A 350 18.69 12.30 9.94
C VAL A 350 18.88 13.44 8.94
N SER A 351 19.59 13.21 7.86
CA SER A 351 19.90 14.23 6.84
C SER A 351 19.61 13.73 5.41
N ALA A 352 19.32 14.66 4.50
CA ALA A 352 19.25 14.35 3.07
C ALA A 352 20.66 14.08 2.51
N PRO A 353 20.77 13.26 1.47
CA PRO A 353 19.72 12.62 0.67
C PRO A 353 19.17 11.31 1.26
N GLY A 354 19.60 10.88 2.44
CA GLY A 354 19.26 9.60 3.05
C GLY A 354 20.01 8.41 2.44
N PRO A 355 20.16 7.29 3.18
CA PRO A 355 20.90 6.12 2.73
C PRO A 355 20.21 5.43 1.55
N HIS A 356 21.01 4.76 0.72
CA HIS A 356 20.50 3.89 -0.34
C HIS A 356 21.46 2.70 -0.53
N PRO A 357 20.97 1.45 -0.63
CA PRO A 357 21.84 0.28 -0.69
C PRO A 357 22.65 0.18 -1.99
N GLU A 358 22.15 0.69 -3.11
CA GLU A 358 22.76 0.52 -4.44
C GLU A 358 23.16 1.84 -5.10
N ARG A 359 22.54 2.97 -4.72
CA ARG A 359 22.78 4.27 -5.38
C ARG A 359 23.82 5.09 -4.62
N LYS A 360 24.76 5.71 -5.36
CA LYS A 360 25.82 6.56 -4.80
C LYS A 360 25.35 7.98 -4.46
N ASP A 361 24.24 8.44 -5.04
CA ASP A 361 23.63 9.76 -4.83
C ASP A 361 22.58 9.79 -3.72
N GLY A 362 22.37 8.66 -3.05
CA GLY A 362 21.39 8.49 -1.97
C GLY A 362 19.96 8.27 -2.46
N PHE A 363 19.01 8.27 -1.52
CA PHE A 363 17.59 8.01 -1.82
C PHE A 363 16.93 9.21 -2.50
N LEU A 364 17.08 10.42 -1.98
CA LEU A 364 16.33 11.59 -2.37
C LEU A 364 17.25 12.68 -2.96
N ASN A 365 17.47 12.65 -4.26
CA ASN A 365 18.09 13.76 -4.96
C ASN A 365 17.11 14.93 -5.17
N VAL A 366 17.60 16.10 -5.62
CA VAL A 366 16.80 17.33 -5.76
C VAL A 366 15.59 17.16 -6.68
N TRP A 367 15.76 16.46 -7.81
CA TRP A 367 14.68 16.27 -8.78
C TRP A 367 13.59 15.33 -8.25
N LEU A 368 14.02 14.28 -7.56
CA LEU A 368 13.11 13.35 -6.91
C LEU A 368 12.39 14.04 -5.72
N ALA A 369 13.09 14.93 -4.98
CA ALA A 369 12.48 15.71 -3.90
C ALA A 369 11.35 16.62 -4.41
N ILE A 370 11.55 17.30 -5.53
CA ILE A 370 10.51 18.10 -6.20
C ILE A 370 9.33 17.20 -6.61
N SER A 371 9.63 16.06 -7.23
CA SER A 371 8.58 15.11 -7.64
C SER A 371 7.76 14.61 -6.46
N PHE A 372 8.41 14.22 -5.39
CA PHE A 372 7.77 13.67 -4.20
C PHE A 372 6.95 14.71 -3.44
N PHE A 373 7.34 15.97 -3.45
CA PHE A 373 6.55 17.05 -2.88
C PHE A 373 5.16 17.17 -3.53
N PHE A 374 5.10 16.99 -4.85
CA PHE A 374 3.83 17.06 -5.58
C PHE A 374 3.11 15.71 -5.71
N PHE A 375 3.81 14.61 -5.48
CA PHE A 375 3.33 13.26 -5.82
C PHE A 375 1.96 12.97 -5.22
N TRP A 376 1.85 12.89 -3.89
CA TRP A 376 0.58 12.46 -3.27
C TRP A 376 -0.54 13.46 -3.47
N ALA A 377 -0.23 14.74 -3.48
CA ALA A 377 -1.22 15.78 -3.68
C ALA A 377 -1.95 15.63 -5.02
N PHE A 378 -1.22 15.42 -6.10
CA PHE A 378 -1.78 15.28 -7.44
C PHE A 378 -2.15 13.84 -7.78
N ALA A 379 -1.34 12.86 -7.38
CA ALA A 379 -1.62 11.46 -7.64
C ALA A 379 -2.93 11.02 -6.97
N SER A 380 -3.15 11.40 -5.72
CA SER A 380 -4.42 11.11 -5.03
C SER A 380 -5.62 11.81 -5.68
N ALA A 381 -5.45 13.05 -6.18
CA ALA A 381 -6.50 13.75 -6.92
C ALA A 381 -6.85 13.07 -8.24
N GLY A 382 -5.88 12.41 -8.89
CA GLY A 382 -6.07 11.63 -10.11
C GLY A 382 -6.67 10.25 -9.92
N GLN A 383 -6.82 9.77 -8.68
CA GLN A 383 -7.38 8.44 -8.41
C GLN A 383 -8.90 8.39 -8.52
N PRO A 384 -9.46 7.51 -9.38
CA PRO A 384 -10.91 7.32 -9.48
C PRO A 384 -11.60 6.95 -8.17
N SER A 385 -10.96 6.22 -7.27
CA SER A 385 -11.50 5.87 -5.95
C SER A 385 -11.80 7.09 -5.08
N ASN A 386 -10.91 8.08 -5.08
CA ASN A 386 -11.11 9.34 -4.39
C ASN A 386 -12.15 10.21 -5.12
N MET A 387 -12.08 10.24 -6.46
CA MET A 387 -13.01 11.01 -7.29
C MET A 387 -14.46 10.55 -7.11
N VAL A 388 -14.76 9.26 -6.97
CA VAL A 388 -16.12 8.74 -6.71
C VAL A 388 -16.68 9.34 -5.43
N ARG A 389 -15.89 9.46 -4.38
CA ARG A 389 -16.32 10.08 -3.12
C ARG A 389 -16.65 11.55 -3.29
N LEU A 390 -15.94 12.27 -4.17
CA LEU A 390 -16.26 13.65 -4.51
C LEU A 390 -17.62 13.81 -5.21
N MET A 391 -18.21 12.74 -5.73
CA MET A 391 -19.58 12.77 -6.26
C MET A 391 -20.66 12.53 -5.18
N ALA A 392 -20.28 12.05 -3.98
CA ALA A 392 -21.20 11.51 -2.97
C ALA A 392 -21.60 12.48 -1.85
N PHE A 393 -20.92 13.61 -1.64
CA PHE A 393 -21.21 14.53 -0.54
C PHE A 393 -22.48 15.34 -0.74
N LYS A 394 -23.14 15.74 0.39
CA LYS A 394 -24.45 16.39 0.41
C LYS A 394 -24.45 17.81 -0.15
N GLY A 395 -23.43 18.62 0.14
CA GLY A 395 -23.39 20.03 -0.27
C GLY A 395 -22.07 20.71 0.00
N THR A 396 -21.91 21.94 -0.51
CA THR A 396 -20.64 22.70 -0.51
C THR A 396 -20.10 22.97 0.91
N ASN A 397 -20.96 23.19 1.90
CA ASN A 397 -20.52 23.38 3.29
C ASN A 397 -19.88 22.11 3.86
N VAL A 398 -20.41 20.93 3.51
CA VAL A 398 -19.80 19.65 3.86
C VAL A 398 -18.43 19.53 3.24
N LEU A 399 -18.28 19.87 1.96
CA LEU A 399 -16.99 19.84 1.27
C LEU A 399 -15.95 20.76 1.95
N ARG A 400 -16.31 22.02 2.23
CA ARG A 400 -15.40 23.00 2.86
C ARG A 400 -14.91 22.54 4.22
N ASN A 401 -15.81 22.06 5.07
CA ASN A 401 -15.44 21.59 6.39
C ASN A 401 -14.66 20.26 6.32
N ALA A 402 -14.98 19.40 5.37
CA ALA A 402 -14.25 18.15 5.15
C ALA A 402 -12.80 18.37 4.72
N ILE A 403 -12.51 19.40 3.90
CA ILE A 403 -11.13 19.75 3.55
C ILE A 403 -10.31 19.98 4.80
N LEU A 404 -10.79 20.81 5.73
CA LEU A 404 -10.09 21.06 6.99
C LEU A 404 -9.97 19.79 7.85
N THR A 405 -11.07 19.07 8.03
CA THR A 405 -11.09 17.84 8.85
C THR A 405 -10.10 16.80 8.33
N VAL A 406 -10.07 16.56 7.01
CA VAL A 406 -9.16 15.57 6.41
C VAL A 406 -7.72 16.06 6.42
N SER A 407 -7.47 17.38 6.23
CA SER A 407 -6.11 17.92 6.34
C SER A 407 -5.53 17.73 7.75
N VAL A 408 -6.31 18.03 8.79
CA VAL A 408 -5.91 17.80 10.19
C VAL A 408 -5.69 16.30 10.44
N TYR A 409 -6.61 15.45 9.99
CA TYR A 409 -6.50 14.01 10.15
C TYR A 409 -5.22 13.46 9.50
N TYR A 410 -4.90 13.88 8.27
CA TYR A 410 -3.68 13.45 7.57
C TYR A 410 -2.41 13.98 8.24
N THR A 411 -2.43 15.21 8.77
CA THR A 411 -1.30 15.74 9.55
C THR A 411 -1.02 14.83 10.75
N VAL A 412 -2.07 14.47 11.50
CA VAL A 412 -1.93 13.58 12.66
C VAL A 412 -1.41 12.20 12.24
N ILE A 413 -1.96 11.57 11.20
CA ILE A 413 -1.54 10.24 10.78
C ILE A 413 -0.10 10.26 10.25
N TYR A 414 0.16 11.05 9.20
CA TYR A 414 1.38 10.92 8.41
C TYR A 414 2.63 11.48 9.10
N LEU A 415 2.49 12.59 9.85
CA LEU A 415 3.60 13.11 10.62
C LEU A 415 4.02 12.15 11.76
N LEU A 416 3.03 11.57 12.44
CA LEU A 416 3.33 10.64 13.53
C LEU A 416 3.94 9.34 13.00
N LEU A 417 3.53 8.83 11.82
CA LEU A 417 4.16 7.67 11.21
C LEU A 417 5.66 7.89 10.95
N VAL A 418 6.06 9.07 10.48
CA VAL A 418 7.48 9.38 10.28
C VAL A 418 8.25 9.25 11.59
N VAL A 419 7.75 9.87 12.67
CA VAL A 419 8.39 9.81 14.00
C VAL A 419 8.47 8.36 14.50
N ILE A 420 7.36 7.62 14.43
CA ILE A 420 7.26 6.23 14.92
C ILE A 420 8.31 5.35 14.25
N PHE A 421 8.43 5.39 12.93
CA PHE A 421 9.28 4.42 12.22
C PHE A 421 10.75 4.84 12.13
N CYS A 422 11.06 6.12 12.26
CA CYS A 422 12.42 6.55 12.64
C CYS A 422 12.82 5.97 14.01
N CYS A 423 11.95 6.03 15.00
CA CYS A 423 12.19 5.39 16.30
C CYS A 423 12.18 3.85 16.20
N GLY A 424 11.33 3.29 15.35
CA GLY A 424 11.24 1.85 15.11
C GLY A 424 12.55 1.23 14.65
N ARG A 425 13.35 1.97 13.86
CA ARG A 425 14.70 1.55 13.48
C ARG A 425 15.59 1.31 14.70
N ILE A 426 15.47 2.14 15.71
CA ILE A 426 16.24 2.00 16.95
C ILE A 426 15.82 0.73 17.72
N LEU A 427 14.53 0.40 17.74
CA LEU A 427 13.99 -0.70 18.54
C LEU A 427 14.12 -2.07 17.87
N LEU A 428 14.12 -2.13 16.55
CA LEU A 428 14.13 -3.36 15.75
C LEU A 428 15.22 -3.31 14.69
N PRO A 429 16.47 -3.64 15.00
CA PRO A 429 17.56 -3.66 14.01
C PRO A 429 17.38 -4.78 12.98
N GLY A 430 17.95 -4.60 11.78
CA GLY A 430 18.04 -5.63 10.74
C GLY A 430 16.72 -5.97 10.03
N MET A 431 15.69 -5.10 10.11
CA MET A 431 14.42 -5.32 9.40
C MET A 431 14.49 -4.91 7.91
N GLU A 432 15.62 -4.44 7.40
CA GLU A 432 15.82 -4.12 5.99
C GLU A 432 15.61 -5.34 5.07
N VAL A 433 15.85 -6.53 5.58
CA VAL A 433 15.62 -7.80 4.87
C VAL A 433 14.15 -8.00 4.49
N ASP A 434 13.22 -7.61 5.36
CA ASP A 434 11.77 -7.64 5.13
C ASP A 434 11.10 -6.43 5.81
N SER A 435 11.44 -5.24 5.35
CA SER A 435 11.01 -3.98 5.97
C SER A 435 9.50 -3.74 5.89
N ASP A 436 8.78 -4.40 4.98
CA ASP A 436 7.32 -4.36 4.93
C ASP A 436 6.65 -4.91 6.21
N ARG A 437 7.37 -5.70 7.03
CA ARG A 437 6.88 -6.20 8.32
C ARG A 437 7.13 -5.26 9.50
N ILE A 438 7.82 -4.13 9.30
CA ILE A 438 8.21 -3.26 10.43
C ILE A 438 7.01 -2.75 11.24
N MET A 439 5.89 -2.42 10.61
CA MET A 439 4.69 -1.94 11.30
C MET A 439 4.12 -3.00 12.26
N PRO A 440 3.76 -4.21 11.82
CA PRO A 440 3.25 -5.24 12.72
C PRO A 440 4.26 -5.69 13.77
N GLU A 441 5.54 -5.84 13.41
CA GLU A 441 6.58 -6.24 14.36
C GLU A 441 6.83 -5.19 15.45
N LEU A 442 6.83 -3.90 15.08
CA LEU A 442 6.97 -2.82 16.04
C LEU A 442 5.78 -2.77 17.00
N ALA A 443 4.55 -2.90 16.49
CA ALA A 443 3.35 -2.92 17.32
C ALA A 443 3.37 -4.08 18.33
N ALA A 444 3.75 -5.29 17.89
CA ALA A 444 3.90 -6.46 18.75
C ALA A 444 4.99 -6.26 19.83
N LYS A 445 6.17 -5.74 19.42
CA LYS A 445 7.29 -5.48 20.35
C LYS A 445 6.93 -4.45 21.40
N VAL A 446 6.50 -3.25 21.01
CA VAL A 446 6.30 -2.15 21.99
C VAL A 446 5.18 -2.44 22.98
N THR A 447 4.15 -3.21 22.57
CA THR A 447 3.08 -3.62 23.49
C THR A 447 3.52 -4.74 24.44
N ARG A 448 4.35 -5.67 23.97
CA ARG A 448 4.96 -6.71 24.82
C ARG A 448 5.88 -6.09 25.87
N ASP A 449 6.78 -5.21 25.45
CA ASP A 449 7.75 -4.54 26.32
C ASP A 449 7.07 -3.60 27.34
N ALA A 450 5.90 -3.06 27.00
CA ALA A 450 5.06 -2.26 27.89
C ALA A 450 4.16 -3.09 28.82
N GLY A 451 4.17 -4.43 28.75
CA GLY A 451 3.33 -5.31 29.57
C GLY A 451 1.85 -5.33 29.18
N VAL A 452 1.49 -4.89 27.98
CA VAL A 452 0.10 -4.81 27.47
C VAL A 452 -0.06 -5.55 26.14
N PRO A 453 0.28 -6.85 26.06
CA PRO A 453 0.33 -7.58 24.78
C PRO A 453 -1.03 -7.66 24.06
N TRP A 454 -2.16 -7.57 24.78
CA TRP A 454 -3.49 -7.52 24.18
C TRP A 454 -3.70 -6.30 23.26
N LEU A 455 -2.99 -5.21 23.53
CA LEU A 455 -3.09 -3.98 22.74
C LEU A 455 -2.47 -4.14 21.35
N ALA A 456 -1.57 -5.11 21.16
CA ALA A 456 -0.97 -5.39 19.86
C ALA A 456 -2.05 -5.67 18.79
N GLY A 457 -3.08 -6.44 19.12
CA GLY A 457 -4.17 -6.72 18.17
C GLY A 457 -4.96 -5.47 17.77
N LEU A 458 -5.18 -4.53 18.68
CA LEU A 458 -5.81 -3.24 18.36
C LEU A 458 -4.90 -2.35 17.51
N LEU A 459 -3.58 -2.34 17.78
CA LEU A 459 -2.61 -1.61 16.97
C LEU A 459 -2.46 -2.22 15.56
N LEU A 460 -2.52 -3.54 15.44
CA LEU A 460 -2.54 -4.25 14.17
C LEU A 460 -3.85 -4.05 13.40
N ALA A 461 -4.94 -3.75 14.10
CA ALA A 461 -6.20 -3.38 13.47
C ALA A 461 -6.08 -2.09 12.66
N ALA A 462 -5.16 -1.16 12.98
CA ALA A 462 -5.00 0.10 12.23
C ALA A 462 -4.47 -0.13 10.79
N PRO A 463 -3.33 -0.81 10.56
CA PRO A 463 -2.89 -1.14 9.20
C PRO A 463 -3.87 -2.06 8.48
N PHE A 464 -4.50 -3.00 9.18
CA PHE A 464 -5.49 -3.89 8.60
C PHE A 464 -6.75 -3.13 8.14
N ALA A 465 -7.19 -2.14 8.92
CA ALA A 465 -8.28 -1.23 8.58
C ALA A 465 -7.98 -0.46 7.27
N ALA A 466 -6.77 0.08 7.15
CA ALA A 466 -6.34 0.81 5.96
C ALA A 466 -6.33 -0.08 4.70
N VAL A 467 -5.87 -1.32 4.85
CA VAL A 467 -5.88 -2.31 3.76
C VAL A 467 -7.31 -2.67 3.37
N MET A 468 -8.17 -3.03 4.33
CA MET A 468 -9.56 -3.42 4.07
C MET A 468 -10.35 -2.30 3.39
N SER A 469 -10.29 -1.06 3.90
CA SER A 469 -10.95 0.10 3.31
C SER A 469 -10.58 0.32 1.84
N SER A 470 -9.31 0.12 1.51
CA SER A 470 -8.82 0.23 0.13
C SER A 470 -9.33 -0.90 -0.76
N VAL A 471 -9.24 -2.16 -0.30
CA VAL A 471 -9.72 -3.32 -1.07
C VAL A 471 -11.21 -3.22 -1.36
N ASP A 472 -12.02 -2.87 -0.36
CA ASP A 472 -13.47 -2.69 -0.52
C ASP A 472 -13.79 -1.66 -1.61
N SER A 473 -13.11 -0.53 -1.54
CA SER A 473 -13.29 0.58 -2.47
C SER A 473 -12.90 0.21 -3.89
N PHE A 474 -11.78 -0.51 -4.06
CA PHE A 474 -11.27 -0.91 -5.37
C PHE A 474 -12.09 -2.04 -5.99
N LEU A 475 -12.48 -3.04 -5.21
CA LEU A 475 -13.37 -4.11 -5.67
C LEU A 475 -14.74 -3.57 -6.10
N LEU A 476 -15.32 -2.64 -5.32
CA LEU A 476 -16.57 -1.98 -5.70
C LEU A 476 -16.42 -1.14 -6.97
N MET A 477 -15.30 -0.44 -7.13
CA MET A 477 -15.05 0.38 -8.31
C MET A 477 -14.89 -0.48 -9.55
N VAL A 478 -14.08 -1.55 -9.49
CA VAL A 478 -13.93 -2.50 -10.59
C VAL A 478 -15.26 -3.15 -10.93
N SER A 479 -16.00 -3.60 -9.91
CA SER A 479 -17.33 -4.19 -10.09
C SER A 479 -18.31 -3.18 -10.74
N SER A 480 -18.33 -1.91 -10.28
CA SER A 480 -19.20 -0.89 -10.88
C SER A 480 -18.84 -0.59 -12.33
N SER A 481 -17.55 -0.52 -12.65
CA SER A 481 -17.08 -0.29 -14.02
C SER A 481 -17.49 -1.42 -14.97
N VAL A 482 -17.37 -2.68 -14.55
CA VAL A 482 -17.83 -3.82 -15.36
C VAL A 482 -19.36 -3.86 -15.46
N VAL A 483 -20.06 -3.72 -14.34
CA VAL A 483 -21.53 -3.89 -14.30
C VAL A 483 -22.26 -2.71 -14.92
N ARG A 484 -21.84 -1.47 -14.60
CA ARG A 484 -22.49 -0.25 -15.10
C ARG A 484 -21.97 0.14 -16.46
N ASP A 485 -20.64 0.32 -16.60
CA ASP A 485 -20.07 0.96 -17.80
C ASP A 485 -20.00 0.00 -18.98
N ILE A 486 -19.78 -1.31 -18.75
CA ILE A 486 -19.75 -2.32 -19.80
C ILE A 486 -21.11 -2.99 -19.94
N TYR A 487 -21.58 -3.70 -18.90
CA TYR A 487 -22.75 -4.57 -19.06
C TYR A 487 -24.04 -3.77 -19.23
N GLN A 488 -24.39 -2.88 -18.28
CA GLN A 488 -25.66 -2.15 -18.32
C GLN A 488 -25.69 -1.11 -19.45
N ASN A 489 -24.62 -0.34 -19.66
CA ASN A 489 -24.64 0.70 -20.67
C ASN A 489 -24.52 0.19 -22.10
N ARG A 490 -23.96 -1.03 -22.34
CA ARG A 490 -23.66 -1.50 -23.69
C ARG A 490 -24.25 -2.86 -24.05
N VAL A 491 -24.25 -3.82 -23.12
CA VAL A 491 -24.68 -5.20 -23.42
C VAL A 491 -26.18 -5.35 -23.20
N ASN A 492 -26.69 -4.90 -22.06
CA ASN A 492 -28.11 -5.02 -21.73
C ASN A 492 -28.62 -3.82 -20.91
N PRO A 493 -29.04 -2.74 -21.57
CA PRO A 493 -29.57 -1.54 -20.90
C PRO A 493 -30.84 -1.78 -20.07
N SER A 494 -31.62 -2.80 -20.40
CA SER A 494 -32.86 -3.18 -19.70
C SER A 494 -32.67 -4.28 -18.65
N ALA A 495 -31.42 -4.55 -18.25
CA ALA A 495 -31.11 -5.59 -17.28
C ALA A 495 -31.83 -5.36 -15.93
N SER A 496 -32.47 -6.41 -15.40
CA SER A 496 -33.16 -6.34 -14.12
C SER A 496 -32.16 -6.12 -12.97
N GLU A 497 -32.60 -5.42 -11.90
CA GLU A 497 -31.79 -5.19 -10.71
C GLU A 497 -31.24 -6.48 -10.08
N ARG A 498 -32.01 -7.57 -10.13
CA ARG A 498 -31.54 -8.89 -9.65
C ARG A 498 -30.35 -9.40 -10.45
N ARG A 499 -30.35 -9.18 -11.77
CA ARG A 499 -29.25 -9.59 -12.65
C ARG A 499 -28.01 -8.73 -12.42
N LEU A 500 -28.17 -7.41 -12.29
CA LEU A 500 -27.07 -6.50 -11.98
C LEU A 500 -26.43 -6.84 -10.62
N LYS A 501 -27.23 -7.15 -9.62
CA LYS A 501 -26.78 -7.58 -8.30
C LYS A 501 -25.95 -8.88 -8.37
N ARG A 502 -26.45 -9.91 -9.03
CA ARG A 502 -25.71 -11.19 -9.21
C ARG A 502 -24.39 -10.98 -9.96
N LEU A 503 -24.44 -10.17 -11.02
CA LEU A 503 -23.24 -9.85 -11.78
C LEU A 503 -22.21 -9.08 -10.95
N SER A 504 -22.65 -8.13 -10.09
CA SER A 504 -21.75 -7.43 -9.17
C SER A 504 -21.03 -8.39 -8.23
N TYR A 505 -21.74 -9.36 -7.65
CA TYR A 505 -21.13 -10.38 -6.78
C TYR A 505 -20.12 -11.24 -7.53
N LEU A 506 -20.50 -11.71 -8.74
CA LEU A 506 -19.63 -12.53 -9.56
C LEU A 506 -18.34 -11.79 -9.97
N VAL A 507 -18.48 -10.54 -10.45
CA VAL A 507 -17.32 -9.73 -10.85
C VAL A 507 -16.38 -9.46 -9.66
N THR A 508 -16.95 -9.11 -8.50
CA THR A 508 -16.15 -8.89 -7.28
C THR A 508 -15.39 -10.16 -6.91
N ALA A 509 -16.04 -11.33 -6.95
CA ALA A 509 -15.40 -12.60 -6.64
C ALA A 509 -14.30 -12.96 -7.66
N VAL A 510 -14.59 -12.83 -8.94
CA VAL A 510 -13.62 -13.16 -10.01
C VAL A 510 -12.39 -12.24 -9.95
N VAL A 511 -12.58 -10.93 -9.85
CA VAL A 511 -11.46 -9.97 -9.82
C VAL A 511 -10.63 -10.15 -8.55
N GLY A 512 -11.28 -10.34 -7.39
CA GLY A 512 -10.58 -10.61 -6.14
C GLY A 512 -9.78 -11.91 -6.19
N SER A 513 -10.33 -12.98 -6.75
CA SER A 513 -9.63 -14.26 -6.92
C SER A 513 -8.46 -14.14 -7.90
N LEU A 514 -8.62 -13.43 -9.02
CA LEU A 514 -7.52 -13.18 -9.96
C LEU A 514 -6.39 -12.38 -9.33
N ALA A 515 -6.73 -11.35 -8.53
CA ALA A 515 -5.73 -10.56 -7.82
C ALA A 515 -5.00 -11.40 -6.77
N MET A 516 -5.72 -12.25 -6.03
CA MET A 516 -5.13 -13.20 -5.09
C MET A 516 -4.13 -14.14 -5.77
N LEU A 517 -4.52 -14.76 -6.89
CA LEU A 517 -3.64 -15.66 -7.64
C LEU A 517 -2.39 -14.94 -8.19
N ALA A 518 -2.55 -13.71 -8.67
CA ALA A 518 -1.46 -12.93 -9.23
C ALA A 518 -0.43 -12.45 -8.19
N VAL A 519 -0.78 -12.45 -6.90
CA VAL A 519 0.10 -11.98 -5.81
C VAL A 519 0.70 -13.11 -4.98
N LEU A 520 0.59 -14.37 -5.42
CA LEU A 520 1.23 -15.51 -4.75
C LEU A 520 2.75 -15.33 -4.64
N ASN A 521 3.40 -14.79 -5.67
CA ASN A 521 4.80 -14.37 -5.66
C ASN A 521 4.91 -12.85 -5.81
N PRO A 522 4.73 -12.07 -4.73
CA PRO A 522 4.70 -10.62 -4.81
C PRO A 522 6.11 -10.04 -5.03
N PRO A 523 6.24 -8.87 -5.69
CA PRO A 523 7.50 -8.13 -5.75
C PRO A 523 7.98 -7.75 -4.34
N GLN A 524 9.28 -7.48 -4.19
CA GLN A 524 9.94 -7.26 -2.89
C GLN A 524 9.28 -6.12 -2.09
N TYR A 525 9.09 -4.95 -2.72
CA TYR A 525 8.51 -3.79 -2.06
C TYR A 525 7.03 -3.60 -2.42
N LEU A 526 6.19 -3.54 -1.40
CA LEU A 526 4.77 -3.23 -1.55
C LEU A 526 4.53 -1.86 -2.19
N GLN A 527 5.35 -0.89 -1.81
CA GLN A 527 5.20 0.50 -2.24
C GLN A 527 5.37 0.67 -3.75
N ASP A 528 6.18 -0.14 -4.40
CA ASP A 528 6.41 -0.06 -5.85
C ASP A 528 5.15 -0.33 -6.66
N LEU A 529 4.35 -1.34 -6.26
CA LEU A 529 3.05 -1.63 -6.88
C LEU A 529 2.06 -0.48 -6.69
N ILE A 530 2.07 0.14 -5.51
CA ILE A 530 1.17 1.26 -5.19
C ILE A 530 1.55 2.49 -5.99
N VAL A 531 2.84 2.81 -6.05
CA VAL A 531 3.35 3.94 -6.84
C VAL A 531 3.05 3.74 -8.32
N PHE A 532 3.31 2.55 -8.88
CA PHE A 532 2.97 2.22 -10.26
C PHE A 532 1.49 2.46 -10.57
N ALA A 533 0.59 1.90 -9.76
CA ALA A 533 -0.84 2.03 -10.00
C ALA A 533 -1.33 3.47 -9.81
N THR A 534 -0.87 4.15 -8.77
CA THR A 534 -1.31 5.51 -8.42
C THR A 534 -0.81 6.55 -9.42
N SER A 535 0.46 6.50 -9.78
CA SER A 535 1.06 7.41 -10.77
C SER A 535 0.48 7.19 -12.17
N GLY A 536 0.23 5.93 -12.55
CA GLY A 536 -0.42 5.61 -13.81
C GLY A 536 -1.84 6.14 -13.90
N LEU A 537 -2.66 5.94 -12.85
CA LEU A 537 -4.02 6.52 -12.78
C LEU A 537 -3.99 8.05 -12.86
N ALA A 538 -3.12 8.69 -12.10
CA ALA A 538 -3.01 10.15 -12.13
C ALA A 538 -2.57 10.67 -13.50
N GLY A 539 -1.59 10.03 -14.13
CA GLY A 539 -1.14 10.34 -15.48
C GLY A 539 -2.25 10.23 -16.52
N CYS A 540 -3.15 9.23 -16.35
CA CYS A 540 -4.26 9.04 -17.27
C CYS A 540 -5.47 9.95 -16.99
N PHE A 541 -5.79 10.23 -15.71
CA PHE A 541 -7.08 10.82 -15.34
C PHE A 541 -6.99 12.29 -14.92
N LEU A 542 -5.93 12.72 -14.21
CA LEU A 542 -5.93 14.04 -13.59
C LEU A 542 -6.06 15.16 -14.61
N MET A 543 -5.21 15.20 -15.63
CA MET A 543 -5.23 16.29 -16.62
C MET A 543 -6.47 16.26 -17.53
N PRO A 544 -6.92 15.14 -18.10
CA PRO A 544 -8.18 15.08 -18.84
C PRO A 544 -9.41 15.49 -18.02
N VAL A 545 -9.50 15.09 -16.75
CA VAL A 545 -10.59 15.50 -15.86
C VAL A 545 -10.51 16.99 -15.54
N LEU A 546 -9.33 17.49 -15.15
CA LEU A 546 -9.11 18.88 -14.81
C LEU A 546 -9.44 19.82 -15.99
N LEU A 547 -8.84 19.55 -17.15
CA LEU A 547 -9.12 20.32 -18.37
C LEU A 547 -10.59 20.19 -18.78
N GLY A 548 -11.16 18.98 -18.68
CA GLY A 548 -12.58 18.75 -18.94
C GLY A 548 -13.52 19.57 -18.04
N LEU A 549 -13.16 19.78 -16.78
CA LEU A 549 -13.99 20.54 -15.83
C LEU A 549 -13.80 22.07 -15.91
N TYR A 550 -12.61 22.51 -16.30
CA TYR A 550 -12.24 23.94 -16.23
C TYR A 550 -12.11 24.62 -17.59
N TRP A 551 -11.81 23.87 -18.64
CA TRP A 551 -11.61 24.44 -19.97
C TRP A 551 -12.71 23.98 -20.95
N PRO A 552 -13.57 24.89 -21.43
CA PRO A 552 -14.65 24.53 -22.37
C PRO A 552 -14.13 23.99 -23.70
N GLY A 553 -12.92 24.37 -24.11
CA GLY A 553 -12.30 23.93 -25.36
C GLY A 553 -11.80 22.48 -25.36
N MET A 554 -11.82 21.80 -24.23
CA MET A 554 -11.41 20.38 -24.14
C MET A 554 -12.39 19.49 -24.92
N THR A 555 -11.85 18.73 -25.89
CA THR A 555 -12.62 17.86 -26.79
C THR A 555 -12.54 16.40 -26.37
N ALA A 556 -13.45 15.56 -26.91
CA ALA A 556 -13.40 14.10 -26.67
C ALA A 556 -12.10 13.46 -27.20
N ARG A 557 -11.63 13.89 -28.38
CA ARG A 557 -10.35 13.39 -28.93
C ARG A 557 -9.15 13.85 -28.11
N GLY A 558 -9.18 15.09 -27.60
CA GLY A 558 -8.15 15.58 -26.67
C GLY A 558 -8.13 14.78 -25.36
N ALA A 559 -9.29 14.44 -24.81
CA ALA A 559 -9.38 13.62 -23.61
C ALA A 559 -8.79 12.20 -23.85
N ILE A 560 -9.09 11.57 -24.99
CA ILE A 560 -8.49 10.30 -25.37
C ILE A 560 -6.97 10.40 -25.52
N ALA A 561 -6.50 11.43 -26.25
CA ALA A 561 -5.07 11.65 -26.45
C ALA A 561 -4.33 11.88 -25.11
N GLY A 562 -4.93 12.65 -24.19
CA GLY A 562 -4.39 12.84 -22.83
C GLY A 562 -4.32 11.53 -22.04
N MET A 563 -5.41 10.76 -21.98
CA MET A 563 -5.45 9.49 -21.27
C MET A 563 -4.44 8.47 -21.82
N LEU A 564 -4.42 8.26 -23.14
CA LEU A 564 -3.52 7.30 -23.78
C LEU A 564 -2.07 7.78 -23.79
N GLY A 565 -1.83 9.08 -23.92
CA GLY A 565 -0.49 9.65 -23.82
C GLY A 565 0.11 9.52 -22.42
N GLY A 566 -0.69 9.76 -21.38
CA GLY A 566 -0.31 9.52 -19.99
C GLY A 566 0.02 8.04 -19.75
N LEU A 567 -0.83 7.11 -20.22
CA LEU A 567 -0.58 5.67 -20.17
C LEU A 567 0.73 5.28 -20.90
N GLY A 568 0.87 5.73 -22.16
CA GLY A 568 2.03 5.39 -22.99
C GLY A 568 3.34 5.87 -22.37
N CYS A 569 3.38 7.11 -21.87
CA CYS A 569 4.54 7.65 -21.16
C CYS A 569 4.87 6.85 -19.90
N HIS A 570 3.86 6.57 -19.06
CA HIS A 570 4.02 5.82 -17.82
C HIS A 570 4.56 4.40 -18.08
N LEU A 571 3.93 3.65 -18.99
CA LEU A 571 4.36 2.28 -19.32
C LEU A 571 5.74 2.27 -19.98
N ALA A 572 6.05 3.21 -20.87
CA ALA A 572 7.36 3.30 -21.50
C ALA A 572 8.47 3.46 -20.47
N LEU A 573 8.28 4.32 -19.45
CA LEU A 573 9.27 4.52 -18.39
C LEU A 573 9.46 3.26 -17.53
N TYR A 574 8.39 2.53 -17.20
CA TYR A 574 8.53 1.29 -16.43
C TYR A 574 9.12 0.13 -17.25
N ILE A 575 8.74 -0.01 -18.52
CA ILE A 575 9.32 -1.03 -19.41
C ILE A 575 10.80 -0.76 -19.63
N THR A 576 11.19 0.50 -19.85
CA THR A 576 12.60 0.88 -19.98
C THR A 576 13.37 0.63 -18.68
N GLY A 577 12.78 0.99 -17.53
CA GLY A 577 13.39 0.72 -16.22
C GLY A 577 13.63 -0.76 -15.99
N TYR A 578 12.65 -1.61 -16.28
CA TYR A 578 12.80 -3.05 -16.19
C TYR A 578 13.88 -3.59 -17.15
N ALA A 579 13.91 -3.09 -18.38
CA ALA A 579 14.90 -3.52 -19.37
C ALA A 579 16.35 -3.13 -19.01
N VAL A 580 16.52 -1.97 -18.35
CA VAL A 580 17.85 -1.45 -17.96
C VAL A 580 18.32 -2.02 -16.63
N ASN A 581 17.42 -2.08 -15.63
CA ASN A 581 17.78 -2.38 -14.24
C ASN A 581 17.46 -3.83 -13.84
N GLY A 582 16.70 -4.59 -14.65
CA GLY A 582 16.25 -5.95 -14.32
C GLY A 582 15.24 -6.03 -13.17
N LYS A 583 14.74 -4.88 -12.69
CA LYS A 583 13.82 -4.75 -11.54
C LYS A 583 12.56 -4.00 -11.95
N PHE A 584 11.46 -4.23 -11.21
CA PHE A 584 10.20 -3.51 -11.42
C PHE A 584 10.29 -2.10 -10.81
N GLU A 585 11.02 -1.24 -11.49
CA GLU A 585 11.14 0.18 -11.15
C GLU A 585 11.14 1.04 -12.41
N ALA A 586 10.76 2.30 -12.26
CA ALA A 586 10.70 3.19 -13.41
C ALA A 586 12.07 3.73 -13.80
N TYR A 587 12.30 3.85 -15.10
CA TYR A 587 13.49 4.50 -15.64
C TYR A 587 13.51 5.99 -15.26
N LYS A 588 14.61 6.44 -14.69
CA LYS A 588 14.87 7.84 -14.38
C LYS A 588 15.69 8.46 -15.51
N MET A 589 15.17 9.54 -16.07
CA MET A 589 15.87 10.21 -17.18
C MET A 589 17.17 10.87 -16.69
N PRO A 590 18.30 10.74 -17.40
CA PRO A 590 19.59 11.24 -16.91
C PRO A 590 19.70 12.75 -16.71
N VAL A 591 18.86 13.54 -17.40
CA VAL A 591 18.92 15.03 -17.36
C VAL A 591 18.06 15.60 -16.22
N LEU A 592 16.87 15.04 -16.02
CA LEU A 592 15.93 15.44 -14.99
C LEU A 592 15.33 14.17 -14.40
N GLU A 593 15.85 13.73 -13.29
CA GLU A 593 15.46 12.47 -12.63
C GLU A 593 14.10 12.58 -11.89
N PHE A 594 13.13 13.23 -12.54
CA PHE A 594 11.78 13.29 -12.01
C PHE A 594 11.14 11.91 -11.97
N ASP A 595 10.28 11.73 -10.97
CA ASP A 595 9.42 10.55 -10.91
C ASP A 595 8.55 10.43 -12.17
N PRO A 596 8.29 9.22 -12.69
CA PRO A 596 7.46 8.96 -13.88
C PRO A 596 6.13 9.67 -13.88
N PHE A 597 5.54 9.89 -12.71
CA PHE A 597 4.33 10.62 -12.49
C PHE A 597 4.35 12.03 -13.14
N ILE A 598 5.45 12.79 -12.98
CA ILE A 598 5.58 14.15 -13.53
C ILE A 598 5.55 14.10 -15.04
N TRP A 599 6.32 13.19 -15.64
CA TRP A 599 6.36 13.04 -17.10
C TRP A 599 5.01 12.61 -17.68
N ALA A 600 4.36 11.65 -17.05
CA ALA A 600 3.04 11.19 -17.48
C ALA A 600 1.98 12.29 -17.41
N LEU A 601 2.00 13.14 -16.36
CA LEU A 601 1.11 14.29 -16.24
C LEU A 601 1.38 15.34 -17.33
N LEU A 602 2.65 15.66 -17.59
CA LEU A 602 3.02 16.65 -18.61
C LEU A 602 2.59 16.18 -19.99
N VAL A 603 2.88 14.93 -20.37
CA VAL A 603 2.48 14.35 -21.66
C VAL A 603 0.96 14.32 -21.78
N SER A 604 0.24 13.88 -20.74
CA SER A 604 -1.22 13.84 -20.71
C SER A 604 -1.83 15.22 -20.91
N GLY A 605 -1.33 16.22 -20.19
CA GLY A 605 -1.80 17.61 -20.29
C GLY A 605 -1.53 18.23 -21.65
N LEU A 606 -0.30 18.10 -22.15
CA LEU A 606 0.11 18.66 -23.44
C LEU A 606 -0.66 18.03 -24.61
N LEU A 607 -0.75 16.70 -24.68
CA LEU A 607 -1.49 16.02 -25.74
C LEU A 607 -2.98 16.35 -25.67
N GLY A 608 -3.58 16.35 -24.49
CA GLY A 608 -4.96 16.74 -24.29
C GLY A 608 -5.25 18.16 -24.78
N TRP A 609 -4.37 19.09 -24.47
CA TRP A 609 -4.47 20.49 -24.89
C TRP A 609 -4.25 20.69 -26.40
N LEU A 610 -3.14 20.18 -26.95
CA LEU A 610 -2.79 20.34 -28.38
C LEU A 610 -3.84 19.73 -29.32
N VAL A 611 -4.28 18.49 -29.05
CA VAL A 611 -5.29 17.82 -29.88
C VAL A 611 -6.64 18.55 -29.81
N SER A 612 -7.01 19.12 -28.67
CA SER A 612 -8.23 19.90 -28.53
C SER A 612 -8.16 21.22 -29.31
N LEU A 613 -7.00 21.93 -29.29
CA LEU A 613 -6.79 23.15 -30.08
C LEU A 613 -6.84 22.91 -31.60
N GLY A 614 -6.24 21.80 -32.06
CA GLY A 614 -6.26 21.42 -33.48
C GLY A 614 -7.69 21.21 -33.99
N GLN A 615 -8.57 20.61 -33.20
CA GLN A 615 -9.99 20.46 -33.57
C GLN A 615 -10.78 21.75 -33.59
N ALA A 616 -10.52 22.66 -32.64
CA ALA A 616 -11.21 23.95 -32.58
C ALA A 616 -10.90 24.85 -33.82
N LYS A 617 -9.69 24.74 -34.37
CA LYS A 617 -9.29 25.40 -35.62
C LYS A 617 -9.91 24.75 -36.87
N GLY A 618 -9.97 23.43 -36.93
CA GLY A 618 -10.57 22.68 -38.05
C GLY A 618 -12.08 22.90 -38.19
N SER A 619 -12.80 23.09 -37.08
CA SER A 619 -14.24 23.40 -37.08
C SER A 619 -14.59 24.85 -37.48
N LYS A 620 -13.62 25.75 -37.53
CA LYS A 620 -13.82 27.13 -38.01
C LYS A 620 -13.52 27.29 -39.51
N ASN A 621 -12.91 26.27 -40.13
CA ASN A 621 -12.55 26.28 -41.55
C ASN A 621 -13.46 25.35 -42.40
N CYS A 622 -14.51 24.77 -41.84
CA CYS A 622 -15.64 24.15 -42.48
C CYS A 622 -16.92 24.92 -42.17
#